data_3061d7475ce1fe3d3530fba57fc92821
#
_entry.id   3061d7475ce1fe3d3530fba57fc92821
#
_cell.length_a   1.000
_cell.length_b   1.000
_cell.length_c   1.000
_cell.angle_alpha   90.00
_cell.angle_beta   90.00
_cell.angle_gamma   90.00
#
_symmetry.space_group_name_H-M   'P 1'
#
loop_
_entity.id
_entity.type
_entity.pdbx_description
1 polymer ?
#
loop_
_entity_poly.entity_id
_entity_poly.type
_entity_poly.pdbx_seq_one_letter_code
_entity_poly.pdbx_strand_id
1 'polypeptide(L)'
;MKVILFPTDFSENATHASKYLGVLSKQLDANVVLLHIYSIPTISEYQLPSDIENFIWENEKQAKKDLKEYAKIFLKNSGLPEARISQQIEYGIISDRIIDTANTIHADMIVMGTKGANNFFDKWIGTNAQKVTKEALCPVWVIPLSAPIHSPKNILYAADFQENEISAMHKLLEIANPLGSKCQVVHIHEYFDLNIAHEVEETEKLLKEEFEAENLKVKSLNRTDIVHALETYIKTNKPDVLALAIHEKSFFKDFFNPSISKYFVQEAQLPILIFKN
;
A
#
# COMPACT_ATOMS: atom_id res chain seq x y z
N MET A 1 -1.15 9.55 17.71
CA MET A 1 -0.79 8.13 17.57
C MET A 1 -1.40 7.66 16.27
N LYS A 2 -0.62 7.02 15.40
CA LYS A 2 -1.09 6.60 14.06
C LYS A 2 -2.07 5.43 14.16
N VAL A 3 -3.02 5.35 13.21
CA VAL A 3 -3.97 4.24 13.06
C VAL A 3 -3.72 3.55 11.73
N ILE A 4 -3.42 2.27 11.76
CA ILE A 4 -3.19 1.45 10.57
C ILE A 4 -4.36 0.49 10.37
N LEU A 5 -5.04 0.59 9.23
CA LEU A 5 -6.05 -0.39 8.82
C LEU A 5 -5.38 -1.55 8.11
N PHE A 6 -5.71 -2.77 8.52
CA PHE A 6 -5.23 -3.99 7.91
C PHE A 6 -6.38 -4.91 7.50
N PRO A 7 -6.80 -4.87 6.24
CA PRO A 7 -7.77 -5.83 5.72
C PRO A 7 -7.13 -7.21 5.55
N THR A 8 -7.86 -8.26 5.99
CA THR A 8 -7.40 -9.64 5.90
C THR A 8 -8.50 -10.58 5.41
N ASP A 9 -8.14 -11.49 4.54
CA ASP A 9 -8.92 -12.66 4.11
C ASP A 9 -8.33 -13.96 4.65
N PHE A 10 -7.41 -13.84 5.62
CA PHE A 10 -6.70 -14.95 6.26
C PHE A 10 -5.79 -15.75 5.31
N SER A 11 -5.61 -15.33 4.08
CA SER A 11 -4.73 -15.97 3.10
C SER A 11 -3.27 -15.97 3.56
N GLU A 12 -2.45 -16.78 2.89
CA GLU A 12 -1.00 -16.77 3.11
C GLU A 12 -0.40 -15.39 2.82
N ASN A 13 -0.89 -14.72 1.78
CA ASN A 13 -0.44 -13.38 1.42
C ASN A 13 -0.79 -12.36 2.51
N ALA A 14 -2.04 -12.37 3.03
CA ALA A 14 -2.43 -11.54 4.16
C ALA A 14 -1.60 -11.87 5.42
N THR A 15 -1.34 -13.16 5.66
CA THR A 15 -0.50 -13.60 6.79
C THR A 15 0.94 -13.10 6.65
N HIS A 16 1.51 -13.11 5.45
CA HIS A 16 2.83 -12.54 5.21
C HIS A 16 2.84 -11.02 5.43
N ALA A 17 1.85 -10.31 4.83
CA ALA A 17 1.70 -8.86 5.00
C ALA A 17 1.51 -8.46 6.48
N SER A 18 0.84 -9.28 7.29
CA SER A 18 0.67 -9.03 8.72
C SER A 18 2.00 -9.05 9.50
N LYS A 19 2.98 -9.85 9.09
CA LYS A 19 4.31 -9.84 9.69
C LYS A 19 5.02 -8.51 9.42
N TYR A 20 4.90 -8.00 8.20
CA TYR A 20 5.42 -6.68 7.82
C TYR A 20 4.70 -5.56 8.60
N LEU A 21 3.36 -5.64 8.71
CA LEU A 21 2.56 -4.75 9.54
C LEU A 21 3.07 -4.69 10.99
N GLY A 22 3.41 -5.84 11.59
CA GLY A 22 3.96 -5.90 12.95
C GLY A 22 5.25 -5.09 13.10
N VAL A 23 6.13 -5.12 12.11
CA VAL A 23 7.36 -4.31 12.09
C VAL A 23 7.03 -2.82 11.99
N LEU A 24 6.17 -2.43 11.03
CA LEU A 24 5.78 -1.04 10.83
C LEU A 24 5.09 -0.47 12.08
N SER A 25 4.13 -1.20 12.65
CA SER A 25 3.32 -0.72 13.77
C SER A 25 4.14 -0.44 15.02
N LYS A 26 5.18 -1.24 15.27
CA LYS A 26 6.11 -0.99 16.39
C LYS A 26 6.88 0.30 16.21
N GLN A 27 7.43 0.52 15.03
CA GLN A 27 8.28 1.68 14.78
C GLN A 27 7.48 2.97 14.66
N LEU A 28 6.29 2.89 14.08
CA LEU A 28 5.39 4.04 13.94
C LEU A 28 4.58 4.34 15.20
N ASP A 29 4.75 3.53 16.26
CA ASP A 29 3.94 3.62 17.49
C ASP A 29 2.44 3.64 17.18
N ALA A 30 1.98 2.73 16.30
CA ALA A 30 0.64 2.76 15.74
C ALA A 30 -0.33 1.78 16.41
N ASN A 31 -1.61 2.15 16.41
CA ASN A 31 -2.72 1.24 16.65
C ASN A 31 -3.05 0.49 15.35
N VAL A 32 -3.50 -0.74 15.47
CA VAL A 32 -3.86 -1.60 14.34
C VAL A 32 -5.34 -1.96 14.42
N VAL A 33 -6.06 -1.74 13.32
CA VAL A 33 -7.42 -2.23 13.13
C VAL A 33 -7.38 -3.38 12.15
N LEU A 34 -7.58 -4.60 12.63
CA LEU A 34 -7.72 -5.80 11.79
C LEU A 34 -9.15 -5.84 11.26
N LEU A 35 -9.29 -5.76 9.94
CA LEU A 35 -10.59 -5.74 9.25
C LEU A 35 -10.79 -7.02 8.46
N HIS A 36 -11.88 -7.73 8.69
CA HIS A 36 -12.33 -8.80 7.82
C HIS A 36 -13.66 -8.45 7.18
N ILE A 37 -13.76 -8.64 5.88
CA ILE A 37 -14.99 -8.42 5.12
C ILE A 37 -15.48 -9.77 4.64
N TYR A 38 -16.69 -10.12 5.06
CA TYR A 38 -17.35 -11.34 4.58
C TYR A 38 -18.41 -11.02 3.52
N SER A 39 -18.58 -11.93 2.58
CA SER A 39 -19.61 -11.84 1.55
C SER A 39 -20.71 -12.84 1.85
N ILE A 40 -21.93 -12.44 1.57
CA ILE A 40 -23.07 -13.37 1.57
C ILE A 40 -23.27 -13.82 0.12
N PRO A 41 -23.35 -15.13 -0.15
CA PRO A 41 -23.64 -15.61 -1.49
C PRO A 41 -24.96 -15.03 -1.99
N THR A 42 -25.05 -14.88 -3.31
CA THR A 42 -26.28 -14.41 -3.96
C THR A 42 -27.42 -15.36 -3.60
N ILE A 43 -28.44 -14.83 -2.94
CA ILE A 43 -29.61 -15.57 -2.48
C ILE A 43 -30.42 -15.98 -3.71
N SER A 44 -30.73 -17.27 -3.86
CA SER A 44 -31.63 -17.72 -4.89
C SER A 44 -33.08 -17.36 -4.49
N GLU A 45 -33.93 -17.07 -5.47
CA GLU A 45 -35.34 -16.70 -5.26
C GLU A 45 -36.17 -17.80 -4.53
N TYR A 46 -35.59 -18.97 -4.31
CA TYR A 46 -36.25 -20.15 -3.69
C TYR A 46 -35.89 -20.34 -2.21
N GLN A 47 -35.14 -19.42 -1.55
CA GLN A 47 -34.80 -19.56 -0.15
C GLN A 47 -35.83 -18.86 0.74
N LEU A 48 -36.22 -19.52 1.85
CA LEU A 48 -37.10 -18.92 2.83
C LEU A 48 -36.38 -17.78 3.58
N PRO A 49 -37.06 -16.68 3.96
CA PRO A 49 -36.47 -15.58 4.70
C PRO A 49 -35.74 -15.99 5.99
N SER A 50 -36.29 -16.96 6.72
CA SER A 50 -35.68 -17.51 7.94
C SER A 50 -34.34 -18.21 7.70
N ASP A 51 -34.17 -18.85 6.54
CA ASP A 51 -32.94 -19.56 6.19
C ASP A 51 -31.84 -18.53 5.85
N ILE A 52 -32.24 -17.42 5.25
CA ILE A 52 -31.35 -16.31 4.92
C ILE A 52 -30.82 -15.64 6.19
N GLU A 53 -31.69 -15.32 7.14
CA GLU A 53 -31.29 -14.70 8.42
C GLU A 53 -30.33 -15.61 9.20
N ASN A 54 -30.65 -16.91 9.28
CA ASN A 54 -29.78 -17.89 9.94
C ASN A 54 -28.42 -17.99 9.24
N PHE A 55 -28.42 -17.99 7.90
CA PHE A 55 -27.18 -18.04 7.12
C PHE A 55 -26.32 -16.81 7.33
N ILE A 56 -26.91 -15.61 7.35
CA ILE A 56 -26.19 -14.35 7.64
C ILE A 56 -25.57 -14.42 9.05
N TRP A 57 -26.36 -14.81 10.03
CA TRP A 57 -25.91 -14.91 11.41
C TRP A 57 -24.76 -15.92 11.59
N GLU A 58 -24.85 -17.09 10.96
CA GLU A 58 -23.78 -18.09 11.02
C GLU A 58 -22.48 -17.60 10.37
N ASN A 59 -22.56 -16.94 9.19
CA ASN A 59 -21.39 -16.37 8.52
C ASN A 59 -20.75 -15.26 9.37
N GLU A 60 -21.53 -14.37 9.94
CA GLU A 60 -21.04 -13.33 10.83
C GLU A 60 -20.34 -13.91 12.06
N LYS A 61 -20.95 -14.92 12.68
CA LYS A 61 -20.39 -15.62 13.83
C LYS A 61 -19.06 -16.30 13.50
N GLN A 62 -19.01 -16.94 12.31
CA GLN A 62 -17.78 -17.59 11.84
C GLN A 62 -16.70 -16.54 11.55
N ALA A 63 -17.02 -15.45 10.84
CA ALA A 63 -16.10 -14.34 10.55
C ALA A 63 -15.50 -13.73 11.83
N LYS A 64 -16.34 -13.52 12.86
CA LYS A 64 -15.89 -13.05 14.18
C LYS A 64 -14.90 -14.01 14.83
N LYS A 65 -15.20 -15.32 14.76
CA LYS A 65 -14.34 -16.36 15.32
C LYS A 65 -12.98 -16.40 14.61
N ASP A 66 -12.99 -16.40 13.28
CA ASP A 66 -11.77 -16.49 12.48
C ASP A 66 -10.89 -15.24 12.66
N LEU A 67 -11.50 -14.06 12.68
CA LEU A 67 -10.75 -12.82 12.95
C LEU A 67 -10.15 -12.81 14.36
N LYS A 68 -10.88 -13.33 15.35
CA LYS A 68 -10.36 -13.44 16.73
C LYS A 68 -9.16 -14.39 16.82
N GLU A 69 -9.18 -15.52 16.13
CA GLU A 69 -8.04 -16.44 16.08
C GLU A 69 -6.86 -15.81 15.35
N TYR A 70 -7.12 -15.14 14.22
CA TYR A 70 -6.10 -14.42 13.48
C TYR A 70 -5.46 -13.32 14.32
N ALA A 71 -6.25 -12.54 15.07
CA ALA A 71 -5.78 -11.49 15.95
C ALA A 71 -4.86 -12.04 17.06
N LYS A 72 -5.15 -13.21 17.63
CA LYS A 72 -4.28 -13.87 18.61
C LYS A 72 -2.92 -14.23 18.00
N ILE A 73 -2.92 -14.77 16.78
CA ILE A 73 -1.70 -15.11 16.05
C ILE A 73 -0.90 -13.84 15.74
N PHE A 74 -1.57 -12.80 15.27
CA PHE A 74 -0.95 -11.50 15.00
C PHE A 74 -0.35 -10.88 16.26
N LEU A 75 -1.07 -10.86 17.38
CA LEU A 75 -0.60 -10.37 18.67
C LEU A 75 0.69 -11.07 19.11
N LYS A 76 0.69 -12.41 19.05
CA LYS A 76 1.86 -13.21 19.42
C LYS A 76 3.08 -12.90 18.54
N ASN A 77 2.86 -12.75 17.23
CA ASN A 77 3.94 -12.54 16.26
C ASN A 77 4.46 -11.10 16.22
N SER A 78 3.55 -10.13 16.35
CA SER A 78 3.91 -8.72 16.33
C SER A 78 4.56 -8.26 17.63
N GLY A 79 4.18 -8.86 18.77
CA GLY A 79 4.61 -8.43 20.11
C GLY A 79 4.13 -7.01 20.45
N LEU A 80 3.06 -6.54 19.82
CA LEU A 80 2.36 -5.31 20.19
C LEU A 80 1.55 -5.54 21.47
N PRO A 81 1.30 -4.49 22.29
CA PRO A 81 0.33 -4.58 23.36
C PRO A 81 -1.08 -4.86 22.83
N GLU A 82 -1.85 -5.72 23.50
CA GLU A 82 -3.21 -6.07 23.10
C GLU A 82 -4.12 -4.84 22.94
N ALA A 83 -3.95 -3.85 23.82
CA ALA A 83 -4.70 -2.60 23.79
C ALA A 83 -4.51 -1.77 22.49
N ARG A 84 -3.51 -2.10 21.68
CA ARG A 84 -3.24 -1.46 20.37
C ARG A 84 -3.88 -2.18 19.19
N ILE A 85 -4.51 -3.31 19.42
CA ILE A 85 -5.10 -4.13 18.35
C ILE A 85 -6.62 -4.16 18.55
N SER A 86 -7.35 -3.66 17.58
CA SER A 86 -8.79 -3.78 17.49
C SER A 86 -9.21 -4.67 16.32
N GLN A 87 -10.41 -5.18 16.37
CA GLN A 87 -10.97 -6.10 15.38
C GLN A 87 -12.28 -5.53 14.89
N GLN A 88 -12.48 -5.53 13.59
CA GLN A 88 -13.70 -5.10 12.95
C GLN A 88 -14.09 -6.10 11.87
N ILE A 89 -15.36 -6.43 11.78
CA ILE A 89 -15.92 -7.18 10.65
C ILE A 89 -16.91 -6.29 9.92
N GLU A 90 -16.91 -6.42 8.61
CA GLU A 90 -17.81 -5.72 7.71
C GLU A 90 -18.41 -6.70 6.72
N TYR A 91 -19.52 -6.31 6.14
CA TYR A 91 -20.22 -7.07 5.12
C TYR A 91 -20.35 -6.23 3.85
N GLY A 92 -20.09 -6.83 2.70
CA GLY A 92 -20.32 -6.19 1.41
C GLY A 92 -19.18 -6.35 0.39
N ILE A 93 -19.03 -5.36 -0.48
CA ILE A 93 -17.97 -5.34 -1.50
C ILE A 93 -16.64 -5.00 -0.83
N ILE A 94 -15.68 -5.90 -0.95
CA ILE A 94 -14.42 -5.87 -0.18
C ILE A 94 -13.70 -4.53 -0.31
N SER A 95 -13.44 -4.07 -1.53
CA SER A 95 -12.73 -2.81 -1.76
C SER A 95 -13.45 -1.61 -1.17
N ASP A 96 -14.79 -1.56 -1.31
CA ASP A 96 -15.60 -0.44 -0.84
C ASP A 96 -15.60 -0.38 0.69
N ARG A 97 -15.78 -1.53 1.35
CA ARG A 97 -15.74 -1.60 2.81
C ARG A 97 -14.37 -1.26 3.38
N ILE A 98 -13.25 -1.62 2.69
CA ILE A 98 -11.92 -1.21 3.12
C ILE A 98 -11.80 0.32 3.10
N ILE A 99 -12.23 0.96 1.99
CA ILE A 99 -12.14 2.41 1.81
C ILE A 99 -13.03 3.13 2.82
N ASP A 100 -14.30 2.69 2.96
CA ASP A 100 -15.26 3.27 3.91
C ASP A 100 -14.76 3.16 5.35
N THR A 101 -14.24 1.99 5.72
CA THR A 101 -13.68 1.78 7.06
C THR A 101 -12.48 2.67 7.30
N ALA A 102 -11.54 2.75 6.35
CA ALA A 102 -10.37 3.63 6.45
C ALA A 102 -10.77 5.09 6.70
N ASN A 103 -11.78 5.57 5.95
CA ASN A 103 -12.30 6.93 6.10
C ASN A 103 -12.99 7.12 7.47
N THR A 104 -13.82 6.15 7.90
CA THR A 104 -14.57 6.23 9.15
C THR A 104 -13.67 6.28 10.38
N ILE A 105 -12.61 5.47 10.40
CA ILE A 105 -11.66 5.45 11.52
C ILE A 105 -10.53 6.47 11.37
N HIS A 106 -10.56 7.29 10.31
CA HIS A 106 -9.47 8.22 9.94
C HIS A 106 -8.11 7.52 9.95
N ALA A 107 -8.01 6.41 9.20
CA ALA A 107 -6.78 5.65 9.12
C ALA A 107 -5.64 6.51 8.51
N ASP A 108 -4.48 6.50 9.17
CA ASP A 108 -3.28 7.17 8.66
C ASP A 108 -2.66 6.40 7.49
N MET A 109 -2.92 5.09 7.40
CA MET A 109 -2.52 4.25 6.28
C MET A 109 -3.30 2.93 6.25
N ILE A 110 -3.30 2.31 5.08
CA ILE A 110 -3.74 0.93 4.88
C ILE A 110 -2.50 0.07 4.59
N VAL A 111 -2.39 -1.10 5.23
CA VAL A 111 -1.39 -2.12 4.89
C VAL A 111 -2.11 -3.36 4.43
N MET A 112 -1.79 -3.89 3.26
CA MET A 112 -2.47 -5.06 2.70
C MET A 112 -1.55 -5.91 1.82
N GLY A 113 -1.91 -7.16 1.62
CA GLY A 113 -1.23 -8.04 0.66
C GLY A 113 -1.57 -7.70 -0.79
N THR A 114 -0.78 -8.21 -1.73
CA THR A 114 -1.00 -8.01 -3.18
C THR A 114 -2.17 -8.80 -3.72
N LYS A 115 -2.44 -10.01 -3.21
CA LYS A 115 -3.49 -10.94 -3.68
C LYS A 115 -4.26 -11.49 -2.49
N GLY A 116 -5.53 -11.82 -2.71
CA GLY A 116 -6.35 -12.57 -1.76
C GLY A 116 -6.39 -14.06 -2.08
N ALA A 117 -7.15 -14.83 -1.27
CA ALA A 117 -7.25 -16.28 -1.35
C ALA A 117 -7.73 -16.82 -2.71
N ASN A 118 -8.51 -16.05 -3.46
CA ASN A 118 -9.18 -16.50 -4.69
C ASN A 118 -8.48 -16.10 -6.00
N ASN A 119 -7.30 -15.49 -5.96
CA ASN A 119 -6.63 -15.00 -7.16
C ASN A 119 -5.59 -16.00 -7.69
N PHE A 120 -6.05 -17.00 -8.44
CA PHE A 120 -5.21 -17.96 -9.18
C PHE A 120 -4.72 -17.45 -10.54
N PHE A 121 -5.17 -16.27 -11.00
CA PHE A 121 -4.82 -15.74 -12.31
C PHE A 121 -3.56 -14.86 -12.25
N ASP A 122 -2.89 -14.72 -13.39
CA ASP A 122 -1.61 -14.03 -13.62
C ASP A 122 -1.53 -12.54 -13.22
N LYS A 123 -2.59 -11.99 -12.63
CA LYS A 123 -2.58 -10.63 -12.10
C LYS A 123 -1.74 -10.58 -10.82
N TRP A 124 -0.71 -9.82 -10.85
CA TRP A 124 0.28 -9.65 -9.78
C TRP A 124 -0.22 -8.76 -8.61
N ILE A 125 -1.17 -7.85 -8.83
CA ILE A 125 -2.00 -7.20 -7.79
C ILE A 125 -3.47 -7.60 -8.00
N GLY A 126 -4.14 -8.00 -6.92
CA GLY A 126 -5.56 -8.33 -6.94
C GLY A 126 -6.44 -7.11 -7.20
N THR A 127 -7.64 -7.35 -7.73
CA THR A 127 -8.60 -6.29 -8.07
C THR A 127 -8.96 -5.40 -6.87
N ASN A 128 -9.09 -5.97 -5.67
CA ASN A 128 -9.35 -5.22 -4.45
C ASN A 128 -8.20 -4.28 -4.11
N ALA A 129 -6.95 -4.77 -4.14
CA ALA A 129 -5.78 -3.95 -3.86
C ALA A 129 -5.63 -2.83 -4.91
N GLN A 130 -5.88 -3.10 -6.19
CA GLN A 130 -5.89 -2.07 -7.23
C GLN A 130 -6.93 -0.98 -6.97
N LYS A 131 -8.15 -1.35 -6.59
CA LYS A 131 -9.21 -0.36 -6.31
C LYS A 131 -8.88 0.45 -5.06
N VAL A 132 -8.46 -0.22 -3.99
CA VAL A 132 -8.08 0.47 -2.74
C VAL A 132 -6.94 1.46 -2.98
N THR A 133 -5.89 1.09 -3.72
CA THR A 133 -4.77 2.00 -4.01
C THR A 133 -5.14 3.20 -4.87
N LYS A 134 -6.17 3.07 -5.71
CA LYS A 134 -6.67 4.18 -6.56
C LYS A 134 -7.61 5.12 -5.82
N GLU A 135 -8.37 4.63 -4.87
CA GLU A 135 -9.50 5.36 -4.29
C GLU A 135 -9.27 5.77 -2.81
N ALA A 136 -8.41 5.08 -2.06
CA ALA A 136 -8.13 5.43 -0.67
C ALA A 136 -7.57 6.85 -0.53
N LEU A 137 -8.00 7.56 0.52
CA LEU A 137 -7.52 8.92 0.80
C LEU A 137 -6.22 8.95 1.62
N CYS A 138 -5.88 7.84 2.27
CA CYS A 138 -4.63 7.66 2.99
C CYS A 138 -3.64 6.80 2.20
N PRO A 139 -2.34 6.85 2.55
CA PRO A 139 -1.31 6.01 1.94
C PRO A 139 -1.64 4.52 2.05
N VAL A 140 -1.33 3.76 0.99
CA VAL A 140 -1.55 2.32 0.93
C VAL A 140 -0.24 1.58 0.74
N TRP A 141 0.11 0.71 1.69
CA TRP A 141 1.23 -0.22 1.59
C TRP A 141 0.75 -1.55 1.03
N VAL A 142 1.26 -1.91 -0.12
CA VAL A 142 0.97 -3.20 -0.79
C VAL A 142 2.18 -4.10 -0.63
N ILE A 143 2.02 -5.22 0.08
CA ILE A 143 3.11 -6.12 0.46
C ILE A 143 3.05 -7.40 -0.37
N PRO A 144 4.04 -7.66 -1.25
CA PRO A 144 4.17 -8.93 -1.96
C PRO A 144 4.44 -10.10 -1.01
N LEU A 145 3.99 -11.31 -1.37
CA LEU A 145 4.22 -12.52 -0.57
C LEU A 145 5.71 -12.82 -0.34
N SER A 146 6.55 -12.44 -1.28
CA SER A 146 8.00 -12.66 -1.24
C SER A 146 8.80 -11.49 -0.65
N ALA A 147 8.14 -10.41 -0.22
CA ALA A 147 8.82 -9.24 0.33
C ALA A 147 9.58 -9.59 1.62
N PRO A 148 10.84 -9.13 1.79
CA PRO A 148 11.57 -9.33 3.03
C PRO A 148 10.87 -8.66 4.21
N ILE A 149 10.85 -9.33 5.37
CA ILE A 149 10.23 -8.81 6.60
C ILE A 149 11.31 -8.11 7.43
N HIS A 150 11.44 -6.81 7.24
CA HIS A 150 12.29 -5.94 8.06
C HIS A 150 11.80 -4.50 7.98
N SER A 151 12.31 -3.65 8.88
CA SER A 151 12.08 -2.22 8.76
C SER A 151 12.77 -1.68 7.50
N PRO A 152 12.06 -0.92 6.67
CA PRO A 152 12.67 -0.29 5.51
C PRO A 152 13.73 0.73 5.95
N LYS A 153 14.92 0.65 5.35
CA LYS A 153 16.01 1.60 5.57
C LYS A 153 16.16 2.58 4.42
N ASN A 154 15.79 2.15 3.21
CA ASN A 154 15.93 2.91 1.99
C ASN A 154 14.62 2.88 1.22
N ILE A 155 13.96 4.03 1.12
CA ILE A 155 12.74 4.21 0.33
C ILE A 155 13.10 4.93 -0.95
N LEU A 156 12.78 4.33 -2.09
CA LEU A 156 12.88 4.96 -3.40
C LEU A 156 11.54 5.57 -3.76
N TYR A 157 11.49 6.88 -3.90
CA TYR A 157 10.32 7.57 -4.42
C TYR A 157 10.52 7.87 -5.90
N ALA A 158 9.69 7.30 -6.75
CA ALA A 158 9.68 7.64 -8.16
C ALA A 158 8.72 8.82 -8.38
N ALA A 159 9.29 9.96 -8.74
CA ALA A 159 8.61 11.22 -8.95
C ALA A 159 8.33 11.46 -10.42
N ASP A 160 7.20 12.03 -10.77
CA ASP A 160 6.88 12.51 -12.12
C ASP A 160 6.87 14.04 -12.23
N PHE A 161 7.20 14.73 -11.15
CA PHE A 161 7.30 16.17 -11.00
C PHE A 161 6.10 16.95 -11.55
N GLN A 162 4.93 16.38 -11.39
CA GLN A 162 3.68 17.05 -11.70
C GLN A 162 3.12 17.83 -10.49
N GLU A 163 1.92 18.38 -10.63
CA GLU A 163 1.26 19.13 -9.56
C GLU A 163 1.23 18.35 -8.23
N ASN A 164 1.50 19.04 -7.13
CA ASN A 164 1.46 18.52 -5.75
C ASN A 164 2.60 17.58 -5.31
N GLU A 165 3.72 17.52 -6.03
CA GLU A 165 4.87 16.68 -5.66
C GLU A 165 5.38 16.97 -4.23
N ILE A 166 5.44 18.25 -3.84
CA ILE A 166 5.84 18.67 -2.49
C ILE A 166 4.92 18.05 -1.42
N SER A 167 3.62 18.03 -1.66
CA SER A 167 2.66 17.40 -0.74
C SER A 167 2.90 15.90 -0.59
N ALA A 168 3.18 15.18 -1.69
CA ALA A 168 3.51 13.77 -1.66
C ALA A 168 4.80 13.50 -0.89
N MET A 169 5.79 14.37 -1.06
CA MET A 169 7.05 14.30 -0.33
C MET A 169 6.88 14.51 1.18
N HIS A 170 6.07 15.48 1.61
CA HIS A 170 5.75 15.65 3.02
C HIS A 170 5.09 14.39 3.61
N LYS A 171 4.09 13.83 2.93
CA LYS A 171 3.45 12.57 3.36
C LYS A 171 4.44 11.40 3.43
N LEU A 172 5.38 11.32 2.47
CA LEU A 172 6.43 10.32 2.48
C LEU A 172 7.33 10.47 3.71
N LEU A 173 7.79 11.68 4.01
CA LEU A 173 8.69 11.95 5.13
C LEU A 173 8.01 11.77 6.49
N GLU A 174 6.71 12.05 6.61
CA GLU A 174 5.92 11.73 7.80
C GLU A 174 5.88 10.22 8.13
N ILE A 175 6.10 9.38 7.13
CA ILE A 175 6.22 7.92 7.30
C ILE A 175 7.69 7.53 7.47
N ALA A 176 8.58 8.05 6.64
CA ALA A 176 9.97 7.64 6.57
C ALA A 176 10.78 8.04 7.81
N ASN A 177 10.56 9.26 8.34
CA ASN A 177 11.31 9.78 9.48
C ASN A 177 11.12 8.94 10.76
N PRO A 178 9.89 8.58 11.18
CA PRO A 178 9.70 7.68 12.31
C PRO A 178 10.27 6.28 12.10
N LEU A 179 10.36 5.82 10.85
CA LEU A 179 10.99 4.54 10.50
C LEU A 179 12.53 4.61 10.49
N GLY A 180 13.11 5.82 10.54
CA GLY A 180 14.55 6.04 10.37
C GLY A 180 15.02 5.72 8.94
N SER A 181 14.13 5.77 7.98
CA SER A 181 14.41 5.46 6.58
C SER A 181 15.08 6.65 5.87
N LYS A 182 16.00 6.34 4.96
CA LYS A 182 16.53 7.31 4.00
C LYS A 182 15.63 7.32 2.77
N CYS A 183 15.29 8.51 2.28
CA CYS A 183 14.51 8.68 1.07
C CYS A 183 15.41 9.07 -0.09
N GLN A 184 15.22 8.41 -1.22
CA GLN A 184 15.85 8.74 -2.47
C GLN A 184 14.77 9.03 -3.51
N VAL A 185 14.79 10.21 -4.09
CA VAL A 185 13.86 10.61 -5.14
C VAL A 185 14.52 10.40 -6.49
N VAL A 186 13.82 9.72 -7.38
CA VAL A 186 14.24 9.57 -8.76
C VAL A 186 13.15 10.11 -9.66
N HIS A 187 13.50 11.13 -10.42
CA HIS A 187 12.70 11.60 -11.54
C HIS A 187 13.30 11.07 -12.84
N ILE A 188 12.46 10.48 -13.68
CA ILE A 188 12.88 9.95 -14.98
C ILE A 188 12.08 10.68 -16.05
N HIS A 189 12.75 11.39 -16.92
CA HIS A 189 12.13 12.17 -17.99
C HIS A 189 12.57 11.70 -19.38
N GLU A 190 11.73 11.94 -20.38
CA GLU A 190 12.05 11.64 -21.77
C GLU A 190 12.95 12.70 -22.40
N TYR A 191 13.75 12.30 -23.37
CA TYR A 191 14.85 13.07 -23.96
C TYR A 191 14.45 14.33 -24.74
N PHE A 192 13.16 14.53 -25.09
CA PHE A 192 12.78 15.41 -26.20
C PHE A 192 12.03 16.68 -25.85
N ASP A 193 11.79 17.00 -24.57
CA ASP A 193 11.05 18.20 -24.21
C ASP A 193 11.91 19.20 -23.44
N LEU A 194 12.43 20.20 -24.15
CA LEU A 194 13.26 21.28 -23.58
C LEU A 194 12.47 22.16 -22.61
N ASN A 195 11.13 22.24 -22.72
CA ASN A 195 10.29 23.01 -21.81
C ASN A 195 10.14 22.27 -20.47
N ILE A 196 10.01 20.93 -20.52
CA ILE A 196 9.96 20.11 -19.31
C ILE A 196 11.31 20.15 -18.57
N ALA A 197 12.44 20.21 -19.27
CA ALA A 197 13.75 20.26 -18.65
C ALA A 197 13.91 21.45 -17.66
N HIS A 198 13.35 22.61 -18.01
CA HIS A 198 13.40 23.80 -17.12
C HIS A 198 12.49 23.63 -15.90
N GLU A 199 11.27 23.14 -16.08
CA GLU A 199 10.34 22.87 -14.97
C GLU A 199 10.90 21.80 -14.03
N VAL A 200 11.57 20.79 -14.56
CA VAL A 200 12.27 19.73 -13.80
C VAL A 200 13.40 20.31 -12.96
N GLU A 201 14.25 21.17 -13.55
CA GLU A 201 15.35 21.81 -12.81
C GLU A 201 14.83 22.73 -11.69
N GLU A 202 13.76 23.49 -11.94
CA GLU A 202 13.11 24.30 -10.91
C GLU A 202 12.53 23.44 -9.79
N THR A 203 11.80 22.37 -10.13
CA THR A 203 11.22 21.46 -9.14
C THR A 203 12.30 20.73 -8.35
N GLU A 204 13.37 20.26 -8.99
CA GLU A 204 14.53 19.69 -8.29
C GLU A 204 15.17 20.68 -7.31
N LYS A 205 15.31 21.93 -7.74
CA LYS A 205 15.88 22.99 -6.89
C LYS A 205 14.97 23.26 -5.70
N LEU A 206 13.67 23.41 -5.92
CA LEU A 206 12.68 23.58 -4.85
C LEU A 206 12.69 22.41 -3.86
N LEU A 207 12.71 21.16 -4.35
CA LEU A 207 12.79 19.99 -3.49
C LEU A 207 14.09 19.94 -2.69
N LYS A 208 15.23 20.31 -3.30
CA LYS A 208 16.51 20.36 -2.59
C LYS A 208 16.51 21.46 -1.53
N GLU A 209 15.95 22.63 -1.82
CA GLU A 209 15.85 23.74 -0.88
C GLU A 209 14.88 23.44 0.27
N GLU A 210 13.71 22.87 -0.02
CA GLU A 210 12.66 22.54 0.97
C GLU A 210 13.09 21.40 1.90
N PHE A 211 13.76 20.38 1.35
CA PHE A 211 14.07 19.13 2.06
C PHE A 211 15.58 18.93 2.31
N GLU A 212 16.41 19.96 2.19
CA GLU A 212 17.88 19.85 2.30
C GLU A 212 18.34 19.33 3.68
N ALA A 213 17.59 19.65 4.74
CA ALA A 213 17.85 19.17 6.09
C ALA A 213 17.40 17.71 6.32
N GLU A 214 16.57 17.17 5.43
CA GLU A 214 16.07 15.79 5.50
C GLU A 214 17.03 14.85 4.75
N ASN A 215 17.02 13.57 5.07
CA ASN A 215 17.86 12.56 4.42
C ASN A 215 17.41 12.25 2.98
N LEU A 216 17.16 13.30 2.20
CA LEU A 216 16.62 13.24 0.85
C LEU A 216 17.72 13.40 -0.20
N LYS A 217 17.75 12.48 -1.16
CA LYS A 217 18.62 12.59 -2.34
C LYS A 217 17.77 12.66 -3.59
N VAL A 218 17.83 13.74 -4.31
CA VAL A 218 17.13 13.91 -5.60
C VAL A 218 18.07 13.60 -6.75
N LYS A 219 17.61 12.79 -7.71
CA LYS A 219 18.36 12.43 -8.90
C LYS A 219 17.45 12.38 -10.12
N SER A 220 17.78 13.16 -11.14
CA SER A 220 17.13 13.06 -12.45
C SER A 220 17.87 12.10 -13.37
N LEU A 221 17.09 11.32 -14.08
CA LEU A 221 17.57 10.37 -15.08
C LEU A 221 16.88 10.66 -16.43
N ASN A 222 17.69 10.90 -17.44
CA ASN A 222 17.18 11.08 -18.80
C ASN A 222 17.18 9.74 -19.55
N ARG A 223 16.00 9.24 -19.94
CA ARG A 223 15.83 7.94 -20.60
C ARG A 223 14.63 7.96 -21.57
N THR A 224 14.72 7.15 -22.63
CA THR A 224 13.64 6.96 -23.60
C THR A 224 12.56 5.97 -23.14
N ASP A 225 12.84 5.17 -22.13
CA ASP A 225 11.90 4.21 -21.52
C ASP A 225 11.96 4.33 -20.01
N ILE A 226 10.94 4.95 -19.44
CA ILE A 226 10.83 5.27 -18.02
C ILE A 226 10.77 3.99 -17.18
N VAL A 227 10.01 2.99 -17.62
CA VAL A 227 9.86 1.72 -16.91
C VAL A 227 11.20 1.01 -16.81
N HIS A 228 11.90 0.86 -17.93
CA HIS A 228 13.20 0.20 -17.98
C HIS A 228 14.27 0.97 -17.17
N ALA A 229 14.21 2.30 -17.19
CA ALA A 229 15.11 3.12 -16.38
C ALA A 229 14.89 2.91 -14.89
N LEU A 230 13.63 2.88 -14.45
CA LEU A 230 13.27 2.63 -13.05
C LEU A 230 13.64 1.20 -12.62
N GLU A 231 13.39 0.20 -13.47
CA GLU A 231 13.84 -1.18 -13.25
C GLU A 231 15.35 -1.28 -13.05
N THR A 232 16.11 -0.67 -13.95
CA THR A 232 17.58 -0.66 -13.87
C THR A 232 18.06 0.03 -12.61
N TYR A 233 17.39 1.12 -12.23
CA TYR A 233 17.71 1.86 -11.02
C TYR A 233 17.47 1.04 -9.77
N ILE A 234 16.33 0.35 -9.67
CA ILE A 234 15.99 -0.53 -8.57
C ILE A 234 16.97 -1.70 -8.46
N LYS A 235 17.30 -2.35 -9.57
CA LYS A 235 18.31 -3.43 -9.60
C LYS A 235 19.66 -3.00 -9.04
N THR A 236 20.07 -1.77 -9.36
CA THR A 236 21.37 -1.24 -8.97
C THR A 236 21.40 -0.78 -7.51
N ASN A 237 20.36 -0.08 -7.06
CA ASN A 237 20.34 0.59 -5.76
C ASN A 237 19.67 -0.24 -4.66
N LYS A 238 18.91 -1.27 -5.03
CA LYS A 238 18.25 -2.23 -4.13
C LYS A 238 17.51 -1.53 -2.97
N PRO A 239 16.52 -0.66 -3.26
CA PRO A 239 15.73 -0.06 -2.22
C PRO A 239 14.91 -1.12 -1.48
N ASP A 240 14.47 -0.83 -0.26
CA ASP A 240 13.60 -1.70 0.52
C ASP A 240 12.10 -1.49 0.19
N VAL A 241 11.76 -0.32 -0.34
CA VAL A 241 10.38 0.08 -0.70
C VAL A 241 10.41 0.97 -1.92
N LEU A 242 9.46 0.77 -2.82
CA LEU A 242 9.14 1.70 -3.90
C LEU A 242 7.93 2.55 -3.49
N ALA A 243 8.08 3.87 -3.45
CA ALA A 243 7.00 4.80 -3.20
C ALA A 243 6.59 5.53 -4.49
N LEU A 244 5.29 5.72 -4.69
CA LEU A 244 4.69 6.32 -5.88
C LEU A 244 3.56 7.26 -5.46
N ALA A 245 3.43 8.44 -6.09
CA ALA A 245 2.21 9.23 -6.08
C ALA A 245 1.38 8.93 -7.33
N ILE A 246 0.08 8.70 -7.15
CA ILE A 246 -0.84 8.43 -8.26
C ILE A 246 -1.88 9.55 -8.32
N HIS A 247 -1.96 10.21 -9.47
CA HIS A 247 -2.97 11.19 -9.81
C HIS A 247 -3.42 11.03 -11.28
N GLU A 248 -4.47 11.71 -11.71
CA GLU A 248 -5.09 11.50 -13.04
C GLU A 248 -4.11 11.67 -14.20
N LYS A 249 -3.17 12.61 -14.09
CA LYS A 249 -2.15 12.90 -15.11
C LYS A 249 -0.83 12.17 -14.86
N SER A 250 -0.72 11.38 -13.78
CA SER A 250 0.53 10.69 -13.45
C SER A 250 0.87 9.63 -14.49
N PHE A 251 2.15 9.57 -14.86
CA PHE A 251 2.70 8.41 -15.55
C PHE A 251 2.38 7.09 -14.82
N PHE A 252 2.35 7.12 -13.50
CA PHE A 252 2.09 5.95 -12.66
C PHE A 252 0.61 5.55 -12.58
N LYS A 253 -0.34 6.30 -13.18
CA LYS A 253 -1.75 5.86 -13.28
C LYS A 253 -1.89 4.49 -13.93
N ASP A 254 -0.99 4.19 -14.89
CA ASP A 254 -0.91 2.92 -15.60
C ASP A 254 0.01 1.90 -14.90
N PHE A 255 0.56 2.24 -13.73
CA PHE A 255 1.41 1.34 -12.94
C PHE A 255 0.76 -0.02 -12.68
N PHE A 256 -0.57 -0.07 -12.62
CA PHE A 256 -1.32 -1.33 -12.48
C PHE A 256 -1.47 -2.12 -13.78
N ASN A 257 -0.97 -1.62 -14.89
CA ASN A 257 -0.86 -2.42 -16.12
C ASN A 257 0.09 -3.61 -15.87
N PRO A 258 -0.32 -4.84 -16.22
CA PRO A 258 0.49 -6.05 -15.97
C PRO A 258 1.91 -5.97 -16.55
N SER A 259 2.09 -5.27 -17.64
CA SER A 259 3.40 -5.10 -18.28
C SER A 259 4.38 -4.24 -17.47
N ILE A 260 3.88 -3.22 -16.76
CA ILE A 260 4.72 -2.31 -15.99
C ILE A 260 5.02 -2.88 -14.62
N SER A 261 4.04 -3.36 -13.98
CA SER A 261 4.02 -3.64 -12.56
C SER A 261 4.43 -5.06 -12.21
N LYS A 262 4.38 -5.97 -13.19
CA LYS A 262 4.85 -7.36 -13.02
C LYS A 262 6.29 -7.40 -12.51
N TYR A 263 7.15 -6.57 -13.07
CA TYR A 263 8.54 -6.49 -12.66
C TYR A 263 8.69 -6.10 -11.18
N PHE A 264 8.02 -5.02 -10.75
CA PHE A 264 8.24 -4.47 -9.40
C PHE A 264 7.78 -5.39 -8.29
N VAL A 265 6.74 -6.17 -8.52
CA VAL A 265 6.18 -7.05 -7.50
C VAL A 265 6.72 -8.48 -7.58
N GLN A 266 6.92 -9.02 -8.79
CA GLN A 266 7.38 -10.40 -8.94
C GLN A 266 8.89 -10.54 -8.92
N GLU A 267 9.61 -9.66 -9.61
CA GLU A 267 11.06 -9.76 -9.73
C GLU A 267 11.78 -8.97 -8.65
N ALA A 268 11.37 -7.73 -8.41
CA ALA A 268 11.99 -6.90 -7.37
C ALA A 268 11.52 -7.24 -5.96
N GLN A 269 10.37 -7.89 -5.81
CA GLN A 269 9.80 -8.32 -4.50
C GLN A 269 9.66 -7.17 -3.49
N LEU A 270 9.48 -5.95 -3.99
CA LEU A 270 9.45 -4.75 -3.18
C LEU A 270 8.04 -4.47 -2.65
N PRO A 271 7.89 -4.16 -1.36
CA PRO A 271 6.74 -3.43 -0.89
C PRO A 271 6.55 -2.13 -1.66
N ILE A 272 5.30 -1.80 -1.96
CA ILE A 272 4.97 -0.58 -2.68
C ILE A 272 4.14 0.31 -1.78
N LEU A 273 4.57 1.56 -1.60
CA LEU A 273 3.86 2.59 -0.87
C LEU A 273 3.23 3.56 -1.87
N ILE A 274 1.91 3.67 -1.87
CA ILE A 274 1.17 4.46 -2.83
C ILE A 274 0.47 5.61 -2.12
N PHE A 275 0.65 6.81 -2.64
CA PHE A 275 -0.04 8.02 -2.22
C PHE A 275 -1.04 8.43 -3.30
N LYS A 276 -2.22 8.86 -2.89
CA LYS A 276 -3.15 9.59 -3.74
C LYS A 276 -2.95 11.08 -3.51
N ASN A 277 -2.70 11.80 -4.58
CA ASN A 277 -2.62 13.27 -4.60
C ASN A 277 -3.89 13.87 -5.17
#